data_27388f07e24c4c6f7cc11bd1fa1e75a7
#
_entry.id   27388f07e24c4c6f7cc11bd1fa1e75a7
#
_cell.length_a   1.000
_cell.length_b   1.000
_cell.length_c   1.000
_cell.angle_alpha   90.00
_cell.angle_beta   90.00
_cell.angle_gamma   90.00
#
_symmetry.space_group_name_H-M   'P 1'
#
loop_
_entity.id
_entity.type
_entity.pdbx_description
1 polymer ?
#
loop_
_entity_poly.entity_id
_entity_poly.type
_entity_poly.pdbx_seq_one_letter_code
_entity_poly.pdbx_strand_id
1 'polypeptide(L)'
;MANKFGIPNNELLKIRKRDKRCAYCHKKMIYPFISARQSDCATIEHLNFNGPFYWKEGLQIEDIVICCGSCNSSRGVKKLSDWFKTKFCTSKNINEKTVADPVKKYLSRKTT
;
A
#
# COMPACT_ATOMS: atom_id res chain seq x y z
N MET A 1 14.91 7.68 10.67
CA MET A 1 15.28 8.12 9.32
C MET A 1 14.04 8.50 8.51
N ALA A 2 14.08 9.64 7.85
CA ALA A 2 12.95 10.08 7.03
C ALA A 2 12.85 9.23 5.76
N ASN A 3 11.63 8.98 5.33
CA ASN A 3 11.38 8.29 4.06
C ASN A 3 11.41 9.30 2.92
N LYS A 4 11.51 8.81 1.68
CA LYS A 4 11.64 9.68 0.52
C LYS A 4 10.37 10.52 0.24
N PHE A 5 9.24 10.16 0.83
CA PHE A 5 7.97 10.86 0.61
C PHE A 5 7.74 11.97 1.65
N GLY A 6 8.62 12.08 2.64
CA GLY A 6 8.51 13.10 3.67
C GLY A 6 7.42 12.86 4.70
N ILE A 7 6.90 11.66 4.80
CA ILE A 7 5.86 11.32 5.78
C ILE A 7 6.46 11.44 7.18
N PRO A 8 5.84 12.21 8.10
CA PRO A 8 6.35 12.32 9.47
C PRO A 8 6.46 10.94 10.12
N ASN A 9 7.55 10.72 10.89
CA ASN A 9 7.81 9.43 11.51
C ASN A 9 6.68 8.97 12.41
N ASN A 10 6.05 9.88 13.16
CA ASN A 10 4.95 9.52 14.04
C ASN A 10 3.72 9.05 13.25
N GLU A 11 3.47 9.65 12.09
CA GLU A 11 2.37 9.23 11.22
C GLU A 11 2.65 7.88 10.59
N LEU A 12 3.89 7.69 10.10
CA LEU A 12 4.28 6.43 9.50
C LEU A 12 4.24 5.29 10.52
N LEU A 13 4.63 5.56 11.76
CA LEU A 13 4.57 4.57 12.83
C LEU A 13 3.13 4.12 13.09
N LYS A 14 2.18 5.05 13.09
CA LYS A 14 0.77 4.72 13.25
C LYS A 14 0.29 3.81 12.12
N ILE A 15 0.69 4.12 10.88
CA ILE A 15 0.31 3.31 9.72
C ILE A 15 0.90 1.91 9.82
N ARG A 16 2.17 1.78 10.24
CA ARG A 16 2.81 0.48 10.42
C ARG A 16 2.14 -0.35 11.51
N LYS A 17 1.71 0.28 12.59
CA LYS A 17 0.99 -0.42 13.67
C LYS A 17 -0.38 -0.89 13.22
N ARG A 18 -1.04 -0.12 12.36
CA ARG A 18 -2.33 -0.47 11.79
C ARG A 18 -2.18 -1.63 10.80
N ASP A 19 -1.18 -1.53 9.91
CA ASP A 19 -0.98 -2.46 8.80
C ASP A 19 0.13 -3.46 9.13
N LYS A 20 -0.14 -4.37 10.05
CA LYS A 20 0.82 -5.39 10.47
C LYS A 20 1.04 -6.46 9.41
N ARG A 21 0.06 -6.63 8.52
CA ARG A 21 0.13 -7.54 7.39
C ARG A 21 -0.07 -6.74 6.11
N CYS A 22 0.35 -7.29 4.98
CA CYS A 22 0.18 -6.63 3.69
C CYS A 22 -1.28 -6.24 3.50
N ALA A 23 -1.51 -4.97 3.14
CA ALA A 23 -2.86 -4.44 2.99
C ALA A 23 -3.63 -5.11 1.85
N TYR A 24 -2.96 -5.79 0.94
CA TYR A 24 -3.58 -6.45 -0.20
C TYR A 24 -3.70 -7.96 -0.04
N CYS A 25 -2.59 -8.66 0.24
CA CYS A 25 -2.59 -10.12 0.28
C CYS A 25 -2.56 -10.70 1.70
N HIS A 26 -2.43 -9.86 2.71
CA HIS A 26 -2.48 -10.21 4.14
C HIS A 26 -1.32 -11.07 4.64
N LYS A 27 -0.27 -11.25 3.85
CA LYS A 27 0.87 -12.01 4.34
C LYS A 27 1.67 -11.20 5.35
N LYS A 28 2.42 -11.88 6.22
CA LYS A 28 3.35 -11.22 7.13
C LYS A 28 4.45 -10.55 6.33
N MET A 29 4.91 -9.39 6.79
CA MET A 29 5.95 -8.63 6.11
C MET A 29 7.19 -8.55 6.97
N ILE A 30 8.33 -8.44 6.31
CA ILE A 30 9.63 -8.29 6.97
C ILE A 30 9.91 -6.80 7.17
N TYR A 31 10.34 -6.43 8.36
CA TYR A 31 10.75 -5.08 8.69
C TYR A 31 11.86 -5.15 9.73
N PRO A 32 12.97 -4.41 9.57
CA PRO A 32 13.25 -3.45 8.51
C PRO A 32 13.61 -4.12 7.17
N PHE A 33 13.81 -3.32 6.13
CA PHE A 33 14.06 -3.79 4.77
C PHE A 33 15.31 -4.66 4.69
N ILE A 34 15.19 -5.79 3.99
CA ILE A 34 16.30 -6.71 3.71
C ILE A 34 16.32 -6.91 2.20
N SER A 35 17.38 -6.46 1.52
CA SER A 35 17.42 -6.49 0.05
C SER A 35 17.30 -7.90 -0.54
N ALA A 36 17.80 -8.92 0.17
CA ALA A 36 17.70 -10.31 -0.27
C ALA A 36 16.27 -10.86 -0.22
N ARG A 37 15.37 -10.19 0.50
CA ARG A 37 13.98 -10.61 0.70
C ARG A 37 13.00 -9.48 0.37
N GLN A 38 13.34 -8.62 -0.59
CA GLN A 38 12.56 -7.40 -0.86
C GLN A 38 11.10 -7.65 -1.20
N SER A 39 10.78 -8.77 -1.84
CA SER A 39 9.40 -9.10 -2.18
C SER A 39 8.51 -9.34 -0.95
N ASP A 40 9.14 -9.69 0.18
CA ASP A 40 8.44 -9.95 1.44
C ASP A 40 8.48 -8.77 2.41
N CYS A 41 9.21 -7.72 2.08
CA CYS A 41 9.41 -6.60 3.00
C CYS A 41 8.23 -5.64 2.99
N ALA A 42 8.00 -5.00 4.14
CA ALA A 42 7.01 -3.94 4.27
C ALA A 42 7.46 -2.73 3.46
N THR A 43 6.57 -2.20 2.64
CA THR A 43 6.84 -1.04 1.79
C THR A 43 5.71 -0.02 1.92
N ILE A 44 6.02 1.24 1.65
CA ILE A 44 5.03 2.31 1.63
C ILE A 44 4.32 2.28 0.27
N GLU A 45 3.00 2.17 0.30
CA GLU A 45 2.19 2.11 -0.91
C GLU A 45 1.23 3.29 -0.97
N HIS A 46 1.20 3.97 -2.12
CA HIS A 46 0.25 5.05 -2.38
C HIS A 46 -0.97 4.46 -3.06
N LEU A 47 -2.14 4.63 -2.46
CA LEU A 47 -3.38 4.15 -3.05
C LEU A 47 -3.78 4.99 -4.27
N ASN A 48 -3.54 6.30 -4.20
CA ASN A 48 -3.80 7.23 -5.30
C ASN A 48 -2.77 7.03 -6.43
N PHE A 49 -3.23 6.88 -7.66
CA PHE A 49 -2.32 6.62 -8.78
C PHE A 49 -1.83 7.89 -9.48
N ASN A 50 -2.45 9.02 -9.24
CA ASN A 50 -2.11 10.29 -9.91
C ASN A 50 -1.65 11.39 -8.95
N GLY A 51 -1.20 11.01 -7.75
CA GLY A 51 -0.65 11.94 -6.79
C GLY A 51 -1.71 12.72 -6.01
N PRO A 52 -1.29 13.54 -5.04
CA PRO A 52 0.11 13.82 -4.67
C PRO A 52 0.79 12.64 -4.00
N PHE A 53 2.12 12.54 -4.19
CA PHE A 53 2.90 11.43 -3.64
C PHE A 53 3.80 11.86 -2.48
N TYR A 54 3.96 13.15 -2.26
CA TYR A 54 4.85 13.67 -1.23
C TYR A 54 4.05 14.43 -0.18
N TRP A 55 4.48 14.30 1.07
CA TRP A 55 3.79 14.91 2.20
C TRP A 55 3.62 16.42 2.02
N LYS A 56 4.69 17.11 1.62
CA LYS A 56 4.66 18.56 1.43
C LYS A 56 3.75 19.00 0.29
N GLU A 57 3.35 18.08 -0.57
CA GLU A 57 2.47 18.37 -1.71
C GLU A 57 1.01 18.03 -1.42
N GLY A 58 0.72 17.63 -0.19
CA GLY A 58 -0.65 17.35 0.20
C GLY A 58 -1.01 15.88 0.32
N LEU A 59 -0.02 14.98 0.34
CA LEU A 59 -0.28 13.57 0.55
C LEU A 59 -0.99 13.37 1.89
N GLN A 60 -2.10 12.62 1.89
CA GLN A 60 -2.90 12.34 3.08
C GLN A 60 -2.60 10.92 3.57
N ILE A 61 -2.67 10.71 4.90
CA ILE A 61 -2.46 9.38 5.47
C ILE A 61 -3.52 8.39 4.99
N GLU A 62 -4.71 8.88 4.63
CA GLU A 62 -5.79 8.06 4.09
C GLU A 62 -5.44 7.44 2.73
N ASP A 63 -4.43 7.98 2.06
CA ASP A 63 -3.99 7.49 0.75
C ASP A 63 -2.78 6.56 0.86
N ILE A 64 -2.37 6.18 2.07
CA ILE A 64 -1.17 5.38 2.31
C ILE A 64 -1.52 4.10 3.05
N VAL A 65 -0.95 2.99 2.60
CA VAL A 65 -0.98 1.72 3.32
C VAL A 65 0.40 1.10 3.27
N ILE A 66 0.62 0.06 4.09
CA ILE A 66 1.84 -0.74 4.03
C ILE A 66 1.48 -2.04 3.32
N CYS A 67 2.26 -2.39 2.31
CA CYS A 67 2.06 -3.64 1.59
C CYS A 67 3.41 -4.29 1.33
N CYS A 68 3.39 -5.58 0.96
CA CYS A 68 4.63 -6.29 0.67
C CYS A 68 5.22 -5.81 -0.66
N GLY A 69 6.53 -6.01 -0.82
CA GLY A 69 7.23 -5.60 -2.04
C GLY A 69 6.65 -6.23 -3.29
N SER A 70 6.22 -7.48 -3.19
CA SER A 70 5.61 -8.20 -4.32
C SER A 70 4.35 -7.50 -4.82
N CYS A 71 3.42 -7.16 -3.92
CA CYS A 71 2.20 -6.45 -4.30
C CYS A 71 2.51 -5.05 -4.81
N ASN A 72 3.43 -4.34 -4.16
CA ASN A 72 3.80 -2.99 -4.56
C ASN A 72 4.36 -2.97 -5.99
N SER A 73 5.29 -3.89 -6.28
CA SER A 73 5.88 -3.99 -7.62
C SER A 73 4.83 -4.36 -8.67
N SER A 74 3.95 -5.30 -8.33
CA SER A 74 2.91 -5.75 -9.27
C SER A 74 1.93 -4.62 -9.58
N ARG A 75 1.51 -3.86 -8.55
CA ARG A 75 0.56 -2.77 -8.74
C ARG A 75 1.18 -1.65 -9.58
N GLY A 76 2.43 -1.28 -9.30
CA GLY A 76 3.09 -0.21 -10.02
C GLY A 76 2.27 1.07 -10.01
N VAL A 77 1.99 1.62 -11.20
CA VAL A 77 1.22 2.87 -11.36
C VAL A 77 -0.21 2.63 -11.84
N LYS A 78 -0.68 1.40 -11.79
CA LYS A 78 -2.05 1.08 -12.24
C LYS A 78 -3.08 1.59 -11.24
N LYS A 79 -4.25 1.95 -11.74
CA LYS A 79 -5.42 2.14 -10.87
C LYS A 79 -5.71 0.84 -10.16
N LEU A 80 -6.18 0.89 -8.91
CA LEU A 80 -6.50 -0.32 -8.17
C LEU A 80 -7.53 -1.18 -8.90
N SER A 81 -8.57 -0.56 -9.45
CA SER A 81 -9.63 -1.30 -10.18
C SER A 81 -9.07 -2.07 -11.38
N ASP A 82 -8.07 -1.49 -12.07
CA ASP A 82 -7.42 -2.17 -13.20
C ASP A 82 -6.48 -3.27 -12.70
N TRP A 83 -5.75 -2.99 -11.63
CA TRP A 83 -4.81 -3.96 -11.05
C TRP A 83 -5.54 -5.21 -10.54
N PHE A 84 -6.70 -5.03 -9.92
CA PHE A 84 -7.48 -6.16 -9.40
C PHE A 84 -7.89 -7.16 -10.50
N LYS A 85 -7.93 -6.72 -11.76
CA LYS A 85 -8.27 -7.59 -12.88
C LYS A 85 -7.09 -8.37 -13.42
N THR A 86 -5.88 -8.06 -12.96
CA THR A 86 -4.67 -8.75 -13.44
C THR A 86 -4.61 -10.18 -12.92
N LYS A 87 -3.85 -11.02 -13.62
CA LYS A 87 -3.65 -12.40 -13.22
C LYS A 87 -3.02 -12.51 -11.82
N PHE A 88 -2.10 -11.58 -11.51
CA PHE A 88 -1.50 -11.54 -10.17
C PHE A 88 -2.57 -11.48 -9.09
N CYS A 89 -3.50 -10.55 -9.22
CA CYS A 89 -4.56 -10.37 -8.23
C CYS A 89 -5.59 -11.49 -8.24
N THR A 90 -6.03 -11.91 -9.43
CA THR A 90 -7.06 -12.95 -9.51
C THR A 90 -6.56 -14.28 -8.97
N SER A 91 -5.29 -14.61 -9.22
CA SER A 91 -4.70 -15.86 -8.72
C SER A 91 -4.50 -15.85 -7.20
N LYS A 92 -4.40 -14.66 -6.59
CA LYS A 92 -4.21 -14.51 -5.14
C LYS A 92 -5.49 -14.10 -4.41
N ASN A 93 -6.57 -13.95 -5.14
CA ASN A 93 -7.86 -13.50 -4.60
C ASN A 93 -7.73 -12.12 -3.95
N ILE A 94 -7.03 -11.20 -4.63
CA ILE A 94 -6.92 -9.81 -4.21
C ILE A 94 -7.95 -9.00 -4.99
N ASN A 95 -8.89 -8.39 -4.29
CA ASN A 95 -9.95 -7.59 -4.91
C ASN A 95 -10.54 -6.64 -3.87
N GLU A 96 -11.54 -5.86 -4.28
CA GLU A 96 -12.14 -4.82 -3.43
C GLU A 96 -12.83 -5.39 -2.18
N LYS A 97 -13.09 -6.68 -2.15
CA LYS A 97 -13.72 -7.35 -1.00
C LYS A 97 -12.71 -7.94 -0.03
N THR A 98 -11.51 -8.27 -0.51
CA THR A 98 -10.52 -9.00 0.28
C THR A 98 -9.42 -8.12 0.86
N VAL A 99 -9.25 -6.91 0.34
CA VAL A 99 -8.21 -6.00 0.82
C VAL A 99 -8.52 -5.51 2.23
N ALA A 100 -7.50 -4.98 2.91
CA ALA A 100 -7.65 -4.47 4.27
C ALA A 100 -8.56 -3.25 4.31
N ASP A 101 -9.15 -2.97 5.48
CA ASP A 101 -10.10 -1.87 5.66
C ASP A 101 -9.61 -0.50 5.16
N PRO A 102 -8.35 -0.10 5.37
CA PRO A 102 -7.89 1.20 4.85
C PRO A 102 -8.01 1.29 3.32
N VAL A 103 -7.77 0.19 2.60
CA VAL A 103 -7.94 0.15 1.16
C VAL A 103 -9.42 0.24 0.79
N LYS A 104 -10.27 -0.48 1.52
CA LYS A 104 -11.72 -0.42 1.30
C LYS A 104 -12.25 0.99 1.49
N LYS A 105 -11.78 1.68 2.52
CA LYS A 105 -12.18 3.06 2.80
C LYS A 105 -11.75 3.99 1.67
N TYR A 106 -10.54 3.81 1.17
CA TYR A 106 -10.05 4.59 0.03
C TYR A 106 -10.95 4.39 -1.20
N LEU A 107 -11.24 3.13 -1.53
CA LEU A 107 -12.07 2.79 -2.68
C LEU A 107 -13.47 3.39 -2.54
N SER A 108 -14.03 3.35 -1.34
CA SER A 108 -15.35 3.92 -1.07
C SER A 108 -15.37 5.43 -1.33
N ARG A 109 -14.32 6.15 -0.92
CA ARG A 109 -14.24 7.60 -1.15
C ARG A 109 -14.12 7.95 -2.62
N LYS A 110 -13.53 7.07 -3.44
CA LYS A 110 -13.22 7.35 -4.84
C LYS A 110 -14.29 6.86 -5.80
N THR A 111 -15.32 6.17 -5.33
CA THR A 111 -16.37 5.63 -6.20
C THR A 111 -17.64 6.46 -6.20
N THR A 112 -17.65 7.58 -5.52
CA THR A 112 -18.81 8.48 -5.52
C THR A 112 -18.86 9.38 -6.73
#